data_00c52c4da6b03958b1c18245731f8e7b
#
_entry.id   00c52c4da6b03958b1c18245731f8e7b
#
_cell.length_a   1.000
_cell.length_b   1.000
_cell.length_c   1.000
_cell.angle_alpha   90.00
_cell.angle_beta   90.00
_cell.angle_gamma   90.00
#
_symmetry.space_group_name_H-M   'P 1'
#
loop_
_entity.id
_entity.type
_entity.pdbx_description
1 polymer ?
#
loop_
_entity_poly.entity_id
_entity_poly.type
_entity_poly.pdbx_seq_one_letter_code
_entity_poly.pdbx_strand_id
1 'polypeptide(L)'
;MLIKFLKHTGAAQDGQPGDPDARLAIDYLQGEMVLKPERAGSPKVWIKRATAPIPISGHAWLISQTCAALPFQHRYASGVIAFDRHDIDIAAWTGGDVALRGLTDALMRDFEDTAFAGIPEEHRPEVLWNAHTDKRRLELNFLFARAVLDSQGRLKAINP
;
A
#
# COMPACT_ATOMS: atom_id res chain seq x y z
N MET A 1 15.83 -2.40 7.52
CA MET A 1 14.59 -2.55 6.71
C MET A 1 13.55 -3.39 7.45
N LEU A 2 12.27 -3.04 7.42
CA LEU A 2 11.15 -3.78 8.02
C LEU A 2 9.99 -3.85 7.02
N ILE A 3 9.41 -5.04 6.84
CA ILE A 3 8.17 -5.23 6.09
C ILE A 3 7.03 -5.46 7.08
N LYS A 4 5.94 -4.72 6.94
CA LYS A 4 4.78 -4.82 7.82
C LYS A 4 3.50 -4.80 7.01
N PHE A 5 2.67 -5.83 7.14
CA PHE A 5 1.28 -5.81 6.69
C PHE A 5 0.40 -5.10 7.72
N LEU A 6 -0.52 -4.29 7.24
CA LEU A 6 -1.51 -3.62 8.07
C LEU A 6 -2.76 -4.49 8.16
N LYS A 7 -3.36 -4.56 9.35
CA LYS A 7 -4.65 -5.24 9.54
C LYS A 7 -5.77 -4.34 9.04
N HIS A 8 -6.46 -4.78 8.00
CA HIS A 8 -7.66 -4.12 7.52
C HIS A 8 -8.83 -5.09 7.58
N THR A 9 -9.93 -4.61 8.13
CA THR A 9 -11.20 -5.32 8.05
C THR A 9 -12.07 -4.55 7.07
N GLY A 10 -12.41 -5.16 5.94
CA GLY A 10 -13.37 -4.58 4.99
C GLY A 10 -14.79 -4.51 5.56
N ALA A 11 -15.03 -5.10 6.73
CA ALA A 11 -16.29 -5.02 7.46
C ALA A 11 -16.27 -3.89 8.49
N ALA A 12 -17.44 -3.29 8.75
CA ALA A 12 -17.60 -2.36 9.86
C ALA A 12 -17.22 -3.04 11.18
N GLN A 13 -16.38 -2.41 11.98
CA GLN A 13 -16.02 -2.87 13.32
C GLN A 13 -16.20 -1.72 14.30
N ASP A 14 -16.77 -2.03 15.48
CA ASP A 14 -16.91 -1.09 16.61
C ASP A 14 -17.54 0.27 16.22
N GLY A 15 -18.57 0.25 15.33
CA GLY A 15 -19.27 1.45 14.89
C GLY A 15 -18.51 2.29 13.85
N GLN A 16 -17.33 1.85 13.38
CA GLN A 16 -16.65 2.46 12.25
C GLN A 16 -17.15 1.85 10.93
N PRO A 17 -17.39 2.68 9.89
CA PRO A 17 -17.76 2.16 8.58
C PRO A 17 -16.64 1.26 8.03
N GLY A 18 -17.02 0.16 7.38
CA GLY A 18 -16.07 -0.67 6.64
C GLY A 18 -15.46 0.10 5.46
N ASP A 19 -14.33 -0.39 4.97
CA ASP A 19 -13.62 0.15 3.77
C ASP A 19 -13.64 -0.91 2.65
N PRO A 20 -14.83 -1.25 2.12
CA PRO A 20 -14.96 -2.37 1.18
C PRO A 20 -14.30 -2.11 -0.18
N ASP A 21 -14.14 -0.87 -0.57
CA ASP A 21 -13.52 -0.42 -1.82
C ASP A 21 -12.08 0.09 -1.64
N ALA A 22 -11.50 -0.14 -0.46
CA ALA A 22 -10.17 0.31 -0.08
C ALA A 22 -9.93 1.83 -0.17
N ARG A 23 -10.99 2.64 -0.29
CA ARG A 23 -10.88 4.09 -0.53
C ARG A 23 -10.13 4.80 0.59
N LEU A 24 -10.46 4.52 1.85
CA LEU A 24 -9.78 5.15 2.99
C LEU A 24 -8.29 4.81 3.03
N ALA A 25 -7.94 3.56 2.68
CA ALA A 25 -6.54 3.14 2.60
C ALA A 25 -5.82 3.81 1.43
N ILE A 26 -6.46 3.92 0.27
CA ILE A 26 -5.93 4.62 -0.90
C ILE A 26 -5.74 6.12 -0.60
N ASP A 27 -6.73 6.76 0.01
CA ASP A 27 -6.65 8.17 0.41
C ASP A 27 -5.51 8.40 1.41
N TYR A 28 -5.28 7.45 2.33
CA TYR A 28 -4.12 7.50 3.21
C TYR A 28 -2.80 7.39 2.44
N LEU A 29 -2.71 6.53 1.42
CA LEU A 29 -1.48 6.32 0.66
C LEU A 29 -1.15 7.50 -0.25
N GLN A 30 -2.15 8.12 -0.86
CA GLN A 30 -1.98 9.16 -1.88
C GLN A 30 -2.26 10.58 -1.37
N GLY A 31 -2.97 10.71 -0.24
CA GLY A 31 -3.41 12.00 0.28
C GLY A 31 -2.31 12.82 0.96
N GLU A 32 -2.29 14.11 0.68
CA GLU A 32 -1.43 15.06 1.40
C GLU A 32 -1.91 15.32 2.84
N MET A 33 -3.20 15.05 3.11
CA MET A 33 -3.80 15.18 4.43
C MET A 33 -3.94 13.81 5.08
N VAL A 34 -3.64 13.69 6.35
CA VAL A 34 -3.82 12.47 7.13
C VAL A 34 -4.59 12.73 8.41
N LEU A 35 -5.48 11.81 8.75
CA LEU A 35 -6.26 11.87 9.98
C LEU A 35 -5.48 11.19 11.12
N LYS A 36 -4.92 11.97 12.02
CA LYS A 36 -4.15 11.46 13.16
C LYS A 36 -4.29 12.36 14.39
N PRO A 37 -4.08 11.84 15.61
CA PRO A 37 -4.07 12.70 16.80
C PRO A 37 -2.87 13.65 16.76
N GLU A 38 -3.06 14.90 17.15
CA GLU A 38 -1.96 15.87 17.30
C GLU A 38 -1.00 15.46 18.41
N ARG A 39 -1.55 14.90 19.50
CA ARG A 39 -0.81 14.36 20.63
C ARG A 39 -1.42 13.01 21.02
N ALA A 40 -0.64 12.18 21.69
CA ALA A 40 -1.14 10.91 22.20
C ALA A 40 -2.40 11.12 23.05
N GLY A 41 -3.52 10.42 22.71
CA GLY A 41 -4.79 10.50 23.42
C GLY A 41 -5.71 11.67 23.04
N SER A 42 -5.28 12.59 22.15
CA SER A 42 -6.17 13.65 21.64
C SER A 42 -7.08 13.11 20.51
N PRO A 43 -8.21 13.81 20.24
CA PRO A 43 -9.03 13.51 19.06
C PRO A 43 -8.20 13.57 17.77
N LYS A 44 -8.56 12.74 16.79
CA LYS A 44 -7.92 12.77 15.48
C LYS A 44 -8.34 14.03 14.72
N VAL A 45 -7.37 14.70 14.11
CA VAL A 45 -7.56 15.87 13.25
C VAL A 45 -6.86 15.66 11.92
N TRP A 46 -7.29 16.38 10.90
CA TRP A 46 -6.63 16.39 9.59
C TRP A 46 -5.34 17.20 9.67
N ILE A 47 -4.22 16.55 9.42
CA ILE A 47 -2.89 17.17 9.44
C ILE A 47 -2.28 17.04 8.05
N LYS A 48 -1.74 18.14 7.52
CA LYS A 48 -0.98 18.10 6.27
C LYS A 48 0.36 17.40 6.50
N ARG A 49 0.73 16.50 5.57
CA ARG A 49 2.06 15.85 5.60
C ARG A 49 3.15 16.88 5.36
N ALA A 50 4.32 16.66 5.94
CA ALA A 50 5.50 17.51 5.72
C ALA A 50 5.98 17.43 4.26
N THR A 51 5.82 16.24 3.63
CA THR A 51 6.09 16.01 2.22
C THR A 51 4.90 15.28 1.60
N ALA A 52 4.54 15.63 0.37
CA ALA A 52 3.50 14.93 -0.38
C ALA A 52 3.92 13.47 -0.67
N PRO A 53 2.99 12.52 -0.68
CA PRO A 53 3.26 11.17 -1.16
C PRO A 53 3.75 11.20 -2.61
N ILE A 54 4.67 10.31 -2.94
CA ILE A 54 5.21 10.18 -4.30
C ILE A 54 4.61 8.91 -4.92
N PRO A 55 3.73 9.03 -5.92
CA PRO A 55 3.23 7.88 -6.66
C PRO A 55 4.38 7.16 -7.38
N ILE A 56 4.39 5.83 -7.34
CA ILE A 56 5.39 5.01 -8.03
C ILE A 56 4.72 4.23 -9.14
N SER A 57 3.75 3.39 -8.82
CA SER A 57 3.03 2.56 -9.80
C SER A 57 1.64 2.16 -9.31
N GLY A 58 0.83 1.61 -10.20
CA GLY A 58 -0.50 1.11 -9.94
C GLY A 58 -1.60 2.15 -10.13
N HIS A 59 -2.82 1.65 -10.41
CA HIS A 59 -4.00 2.47 -10.69
C HIS A 59 -4.99 2.39 -9.54
N ALA A 60 -4.96 3.38 -8.65
CA ALA A 60 -5.81 3.45 -7.46
C ALA A 60 -7.31 3.23 -7.76
N TRP A 61 -7.81 3.82 -8.87
CA TRP A 61 -9.20 3.66 -9.27
C TRP A 61 -9.53 2.20 -9.62
N LEU A 62 -8.67 1.53 -10.41
CA LEU A 62 -8.88 0.14 -10.81
C LEU A 62 -8.89 -0.80 -9.60
N ILE A 63 -7.93 -0.62 -8.69
CA ILE A 63 -7.85 -1.39 -7.45
C ILE A 63 -9.09 -1.16 -6.58
N SER A 64 -9.55 0.09 -6.44
CA SER A 64 -10.78 0.43 -5.69
C SER A 64 -12.00 -0.28 -6.28
N GLN A 65 -12.19 -0.21 -7.61
CA GLN A 65 -13.31 -0.90 -8.28
C GLN A 65 -13.23 -2.41 -8.12
N THR A 66 -12.03 -2.99 -8.25
CA THR A 66 -11.80 -4.41 -8.01
C THR A 66 -12.20 -4.78 -6.58
N CYS A 67 -11.72 -4.06 -5.58
CA CYS A 67 -12.07 -4.31 -4.17
C CYS A 67 -13.57 -4.21 -3.93
N ALA A 68 -14.25 -3.19 -4.49
CA ALA A 68 -15.69 -3.02 -4.35
C ALA A 68 -16.49 -4.23 -4.89
N ALA A 69 -16.03 -4.83 -5.98
CA ALA A 69 -16.68 -5.97 -6.63
C ALA A 69 -16.44 -7.32 -5.92
N LEU A 70 -15.45 -7.41 -5.01
CA LEU A 70 -15.11 -8.68 -4.36
C LEU A 70 -16.18 -9.11 -3.35
N PRO A 71 -16.59 -10.40 -3.34
CA PRO A 71 -17.54 -10.94 -2.38
C PRO A 71 -16.90 -11.28 -1.01
N PHE A 72 -15.61 -10.99 -0.82
CA PHE A 72 -14.85 -11.37 0.36
C PHE A 72 -14.98 -10.33 1.48
N GLN A 73 -14.86 -10.78 2.72
CA GLN A 73 -14.80 -9.89 3.88
C GLN A 73 -13.50 -9.04 3.87
N HIS A 74 -12.36 -9.69 3.58
CA HIS A 74 -11.06 -9.03 3.47
C HIS A 74 -10.72 -8.86 1.99
N ARG A 75 -10.99 -7.68 1.45
CA ARG A 75 -10.95 -7.42 0.00
C ARG A 75 -9.60 -6.93 -0.49
N TYR A 76 -8.76 -6.39 0.39
CA TYR A 76 -7.44 -5.89 0.04
C TYR A 76 -6.42 -6.21 1.13
N ALA A 77 -5.16 -6.16 0.76
CA ALA A 77 -4.03 -6.13 1.67
C ALA A 77 -3.27 -4.82 1.45
N SER A 78 -2.75 -4.26 2.52
CA SER A 78 -1.83 -3.14 2.43
C SER A 78 -0.72 -3.27 3.45
N GLY A 79 0.35 -2.56 3.22
CA GLY A 79 1.49 -2.59 4.12
C GLY A 79 2.56 -1.57 3.74
N VAL A 80 3.71 -1.74 4.36
CA VAL A 80 4.84 -0.86 4.16
C VAL A 80 6.15 -1.62 4.23
N ILE A 81 7.07 -1.28 3.34
CA ILE A 81 8.49 -1.60 3.44
C ILE A 81 9.15 -0.32 3.96
N ALA A 82 9.58 -0.34 5.21
CA ALA A 82 10.19 0.80 5.87
C ALA A 82 11.71 0.63 5.98
N PHE A 83 12.44 1.63 5.53
CA PHE A 83 13.89 1.72 5.68
C PHE A 83 14.23 2.45 6.99
N ASP A 84 15.41 2.19 7.54
CA ASP A 84 15.97 3.08 8.55
C ASP A 84 16.42 4.39 7.87
N ARG A 85 16.56 5.45 8.65
CA ARG A 85 16.95 6.78 8.15
C ARG A 85 18.37 6.81 7.53
N HIS A 86 19.17 5.80 7.81
CA HIS A 86 20.54 5.68 7.30
C HIS A 86 20.65 4.66 6.15
N ASP A 87 19.57 3.91 5.84
CA ASP A 87 19.59 2.90 4.77
C ASP A 87 19.55 3.55 3.37
N ILE A 88 18.80 4.66 3.24
CA ILE A 88 18.55 5.34 1.96
C ILE A 88 18.72 6.85 2.14
N ASP A 89 19.54 7.47 1.30
CA ASP A 89 19.57 8.93 1.16
C ASP A 89 18.29 9.39 0.46
N ILE A 90 17.39 10.00 1.22
CA ILE A 90 16.07 10.46 0.72
C ILE A 90 16.24 11.56 -0.32
N ALA A 91 17.21 12.48 -0.15
CA ALA A 91 17.41 13.58 -1.08
C ALA A 91 17.90 13.06 -2.43
N ALA A 92 18.87 12.16 -2.43
CA ALA A 92 19.36 11.50 -3.64
C ALA A 92 18.24 10.66 -4.29
N TRP A 93 17.50 9.86 -3.51
CA TRP A 93 16.41 9.04 -4.02
C TRP A 93 15.31 9.90 -4.65
N THR A 94 14.89 10.99 -3.99
CA THR A 94 13.86 11.92 -4.49
C THR A 94 14.37 12.69 -5.72
N GLY A 95 15.67 13.02 -5.74
CA GLY A 95 16.33 13.66 -6.87
C GLY A 95 16.53 12.76 -8.09
N GLY A 96 16.14 11.48 -8.00
CA GLY A 96 16.17 10.54 -9.14
C GLY A 96 17.48 9.78 -9.28
N ASP A 97 18.25 9.58 -8.19
CA ASP A 97 19.45 8.74 -8.23
C ASP A 97 19.12 7.35 -8.78
N VAL A 98 19.76 6.99 -9.90
CA VAL A 98 19.43 5.78 -10.68
C VAL A 98 19.72 4.51 -9.88
N ALA A 99 20.80 4.49 -9.09
CA ALA A 99 21.16 3.30 -8.30
C ALA A 99 20.15 3.07 -7.16
N LEU A 100 19.79 4.13 -6.43
CA LEU A 100 18.82 4.05 -5.33
C LEU A 100 17.42 3.74 -5.85
N ARG A 101 17.00 4.30 -6.99
CA ARG A 101 15.72 3.96 -7.63
C ARG A 101 15.74 2.51 -8.10
N GLY A 102 16.78 2.05 -8.76
CA GLY A 102 16.92 0.66 -9.19
C GLY A 102 16.89 -0.33 -8.02
N LEU A 103 17.51 0.01 -6.89
CA LEU A 103 17.44 -0.81 -5.67
C LEU A 103 16.00 -0.92 -5.13
N THR A 104 15.27 0.19 -5.04
CA THR A 104 13.89 0.17 -4.55
C THR A 104 12.95 -0.55 -5.52
N ASP A 105 13.16 -0.41 -6.82
CA ASP A 105 12.38 -1.12 -7.85
C ASP A 105 12.62 -2.64 -7.79
N ALA A 106 13.87 -3.07 -7.59
CA ALA A 106 14.20 -4.47 -7.41
C ALA A 106 13.51 -5.03 -6.15
N LEU A 107 13.56 -4.29 -5.05
CA LEU A 107 12.95 -4.71 -3.79
C LEU A 107 11.41 -4.82 -3.88
N MET A 108 10.75 -3.91 -4.61
CA MET A 108 9.31 -4.00 -4.85
C MET A 108 8.97 -5.24 -5.67
N ARG A 109 9.75 -5.56 -6.72
CA ARG A 109 9.58 -6.80 -7.50
C ARG A 109 9.80 -8.05 -6.65
N ASP A 110 10.87 -8.11 -5.87
CA ASP A 110 11.15 -9.24 -4.97
C ASP A 110 10.01 -9.45 -3.95
N PHE A 111 9.44 -8.35 -3.45
CA PHE A 111 8.25 -8.41 -2.58
C PHE A 111 7.05 -9.01 -3.32
N GLU A 112 6.75 -8.54 -4.54
CA GLU A 112 5.63 -9.04 -5.35
C GLU A 112 5.82 -10.52 -5.70
N ASP A 113 7.04 -10.93 -6.09
CA ASP A 113 7.38 -12.33 -6.38
C ASP A 113 7.19 -13.24 -5.16
N THR A 114 7.50 -12.73 -3.97
CA THR A 114 7.29 -13.46 -2.72
C THR A 114 5.81 -13.49 -2.32
N ALA A 115 5.13 -12.34 -2.36
CA ALA A 115 3.73 -12.22 -1.96
C ALA A 115 2.79 -12.98 -2.89
N PHE A 116 3.14 -13.11 -4.16
CA PHE A 116 2.36 -13.79 -5.19
C PHE A 116 3.02 -15.11 -5.66
N ALA A 117 3.85 -15.72 -4.81
CA ALA A 117 4.52 -16.97 -5.16
C ALA A 117 3.51 -18.05 -5.60
N GLY A 118 3.79 -18.70 -6.74
CA GLY A 118 2.91 -19.70 -7.33
C GLY A 118 1.74 -19.14 -8.16
N ILE A 119 1.61 -17.81 -8.28
CA ILE A 119 0.64 -17.17 -9.16
C ILE A 119 1.37 -16.68 -10.41
N PRO A 120 0.98 -17.11 -11.63
CA PRO A 120 1.54 -16.60 -12.88
C PRO A 120 1.43 -15.06 -12.94
N GLU A 121 2.42 -14.41 -13.54
CA GLU A 121 2.53 -12.93 -13.53
C GLU A 121 1.26 -12.28 -14.12
N GLU A 122 0.72 -12.82 -15.20
CA GLU A 122 -0.50 -12.35 -15.88
C GLU A 122 -1.78 -12.47 -15.04
N HIS A 123 -1.73 -13.24 -13.95
CA HIS A 123 -2.86 -13.43 -13.02
C HIS A 123 -2.67 -12.70 -11.68
N ARG A 124 -1.51 -12.06 -11.48
CA ARG A 124 -1.24 -11.31 -10.24
C ARG A 124 -2.11 -10.07 -10.15
N PRO A 125 -2.56 -9.69 -8.95
CA PRO A 125 -3.26 -8.43 -8.77
C PRO A 125 -2.30 -7.26 -8.99
N GLU A 126 -2.81 -6.17 -9.54
CA GLU A 126 -2.04 -4.92 -9.60
C GLU A 126 -1.74 -4.40 -8.21
N VAL A 127 -0.52 -3.91 -8.00
CA VAL A 127 -0.08 -3.32 -6.73
C VAL A 127 0.04 -1.80 -6.87
N LEU A 128 -0.66 -1.08 -6.01
CA LEU A 128 -0.48 0.36 -5.85
C LEU A 128 0.74 0.60 -4.96
N TRP A 129 1.75 1.26 -5.49
CA TRP A 129 2.94 1.67 -4.75
C TRP A 129 3.03 3.19 -4.60
N ASN A 130 3.29 3.63 -3.38
CA ASN A 130 3.51 5.04 -3.04
C ASN A 130 4.67 5.16 -2.06
N ALA A 131 5.54 6.15 -2.26
CA ALA A 131 6.59 6.46 -1.32
C ALA A 131 6.19 7.60 -0.38
N HIS A 132 6.47 7.44 0.90
CA HIS A 132 6.37 8.47 1.93
C HIS A 132 7.75 8.77 2.49
N THR A 133 8.06 10.06 2.66
CA THR A 133 9.34 10.54 3.20
C THR A 133 9.16 11.50 4.38
N ASP A 134 7.93 11.72 4.81
CA ASP A 134 7.55 12.69 5.86
C ASP A 134 8.11 12.36 7.27
N LYS A 135 8.62 11.14 7.48
CA LYS A 135 9.25 10.70 8.74
C LYS A 135 10.78 10.69 8.70
N ARG A 136 11.38 11.40 7.76
CA ARG A 136 12.85 11.42 7.52
C ARG A 136 13.44 10.03 7.24
N ARG A 137 12.65 9.16 6.64
CA ARG A 137 13.04 7.85 6.13
C ARG A 137 12.15 7.51 4.94
N LEU A 138 12.63 6.64 4.07
CA LEU A 138 11.81 6.14 2.98
C LEU A 138 10.86 5.05 3.49
N GLU A 139 9.59 5.17 3.16
CA GLU A 139 8.56 4.17 3.37
C GLU A 139 7.90 3.87 2.02
N LEU A 140 8.11 2.67 1.47
CA LEU A 140 7.40 2.20 0.28
C LEU A 140 6.11 1.54 0.76
N ASN A 141 4.99 2.20 0.53
CA ASN A 141 3.68 1.71 0.93
C ASN A 141 3.02 1.00 -0.25
N PHE A 142 2.37 -0.12 0.03
CA PHE A 142 1.67 -0.92 -0.98
C PHE A 142 0.22 -1.20 -0.61
N LEU A 143 -0.59 -1.40 -1.63
CA LEU A 143 -1.96 -1.88 -1.51
C LEU A 143 -2.33 -2.68 -2.78
N PHE A 144 -3.01 -3.82 -2.59
CA PHE A 144 -3.53 -4.62 -3.71
C PHE A 144 -4.82 -5.35 -3.32
N ALA A 145 -5.65 -5.66 -4.31
CA ALA A 145 -6.85 -6.47 -4.13
C ALA A 145 -6.48 -7.93 -3.79
N ARG A 146 -7.14 -8.52 -2.78
CA ARG A 146 -6.87 -9.90 -2.34
C ARG A 146 -7.62 -10.92 -3.20
N ALA A 147 -7.49 -10.82 -4.50
CA ALA A 147 -8.14 -11.71 -5.43
C ALA A 147 -7.28 -11.98 -6.67
N VAL A 148 -7.37 -13.19 -7.16
CA VAL A 148 -6.79 -13.65 -8.43
C VAL A 148 -7.80 -14.49 -9.18
N LEU A 149 -7.62 -14.59 -10.49
CA LEU A 149 -8.31 -15.60 -11.29
C LEU A 149 -7.45 -16.86 -11.36
N ASP A 150 -8.05 -18.01 -11.07
CA ASP A 150 -7.37 -19.29 -11.28
C ASP A 150 -7.32 -19.66 -12.79
N SER A 151 -6.64 -20.74 -13.13
CA SER A 151 -6.52 -21.23 -14.51
C SER A 151 -7.86 -21.59 -15.18
N GLN A 152 -8.94 -21.64 -14.42
CA GLN A 152 -10.30 -21.85 -14.92
C GLN A 152 -11.12 -20.55 -14.95
N GLY A 153 -10.49 -19.40 -14.73
CA GLY A 153 -11.15 -18.09 -14.67
C GLY A 153 -12.02 -17.86 -13.43
N ARG A 154 -11.87 -18.69 -12.39
CA ARG A 154 -12.65 -18.53 -11.14
C ARG A 154 -11.92 -17.60 -10.17
N LEU A 155 -12.69 -16.70 -9.55
CA LEU A 155 -12.18 -15.78 -8.56
C LEU A 155 -11.79 -16.52 -7.27
N LYS A 156 -10.55 -16.33 -6.82
CA LYS A 156 -10.03 -16.87 -5.56
C LYS A 156 -9.47 -15.76 -4.68
N ALA A 157 -9.73 -15.85 -3.38
CA ALA A 157 -9.06 -15.00 -2.40
C ALA A 157 -7.60 -15.46 -2.23
N ILE A 158 -6.69 -14.49 -2.13
CA ILE A 158 -5.29 -14.74 -1.79
C ILE A 158 -4.99 -14.25 -0.37
N ASN A 159 -4.06 -14.94 0.27
CA ASN A 159 -3.58 -14.56 1.61
C ASN A 159 -2.04 -14.56 1.55
N PRO A 160 -1.44 -13.43 1.20
CA PRO A 160 0.01 -13.27 1.05
C PRO A 160 0.73 -13.41 2.40
#